data_a58dc8312374dd476746963e75e1c52b
#
_entry.id   a58dc8312374dd476746963e75e1c52b
#
_cell.length_a   1.000
_cell.length_b   1.000
_cell.length_c   1.000
_cell.angle_alpha   90.00
_cell.angle_beta   90.00
_cell.angle_gamma   90.00
#
_symmetry.space_group_name_H-M   'P 1'
#
loop_
_entity.id
_entity.type
_entity.pdbx_description
1 polymer ?
#
loop_
_entity_poly.entity_id
_entity_poly.type
_entity_poly.pdbx_seq_one_letter_code
_entity_poly.pdbx_strand_id
1 'polypeptide(L)'
;MKIVILDCHAVNPGDLSWEPIKEIADCVVYERTKQDEVVERAKDADGILINKVNITRELLDQLPRLKYIGELATGYNNIDVETAHERGIIVCNIPAYSTDSVAQHVFALLFNATTHVDHYAEAVRRGEWSKQKDFCYWDTPLIELSGKTLGIVGLGHIGQKVARIAHALGMDISAYTSKNSSDLPECIRKTTLEGLLSTSDVITLHCPLTAANTRMINAETLKKVRRGAILINTGRGGLIDEQAVADALASGQLSAYCADVMTDEPPHNDNPLFNQPSAYITPHIAWATREARERLMNICVENIKKFIEGEPQNRV
;
A
#
# COMPACT_ATOMS: atom_id res chain seq x y z
N MET A 1 15.84 5.94 28.46
CA MET A 1 15.17 6.62 27.35
C MET A 1 13.67 6.42 27.51
N LYS A 2 12.87 7.49 27.43
CA LYS A 2 11.42 7.42 27.48
C LYS A 2 10.86 7.45 26.07
N ILE A 3 10.12 6.41 25.68
CA ILE A 3 9.43 6.29 24.38
C ILE A 3 7.93 6.38 24.60
N VAL A 4 7.25 7.18 23.76
CA VAL A 4 5.79 7.25 23.74
C VAL A 4 5.28 6.77 22.39
N ILE A 5 4.44 5.73 22.39
CA ILE A 5 3.76 5.22 21.23
C ILE A 5 2.40 5.93 21.16
N LEU A 6 2.16 6.72 20.10
CA LEU A 6 1.04 7.65 20.06
C LEU A 6 -0.22 7.08 19.42
N ASP A 7 -0.10 6.27 18.36
CA ASP A 7 -1.25 5.81 17.56
C ASP A 7 -1.03 4.40 17.01
N CYS A 8 -0.95 3.43 17.91
CA CYS A 8 -0.57 2.07 17.55
C CYS A 8 -1.71 1.11 17.22
N HIS A 9 -2.97 1.51 17.35
CA HIS A 9 -4.10 0.58 17.23
C HIS A 9 -4.14 -0.14 15.86
N ALA A 10 -3.87 0.56 14.78
CA ALA A 10 -3.86 -0.05 13.44
C ALA A 10 -2.73 -1.10 13.30
N VAL A 11 -1.56 -0.85 13.92
CA VAL A 11 -0.40 -1.74 13.88
C VAL A 11 -0.58 -2.93 14.82
N ASN A 12 -1.15 -2.69 15.99
CA ASN A 12 -1.34 -3.71 17.03
C ASN A 12 -2.71 -3.52 17.70
N PRO A 13 -3.77 -4.14 17.17
CA PRO A 13 -5.11 -4.07 17.77
C PRO A 13 -5.26 -4.93 19.04
N GLY A 14 -4.17 -5.41 19.61
CA GLY A 14 -4.14 -6.22 20.83
C GLY A 14 -3.67 -7.67 20.64
N ASP A 15 -3.26 -8.04 19.44
CA ASP A 15 -2.81 -9.39 19.09
C ASP A 15 -1.27 -9.55 19.01
N LEU A 16 -0.53 -8.47 19.21
CA LEU A 16 0.94 -8.45 19.31
C LEU A 16 1.40 -7.87 20.64
N SER A 17 2.66 -8.15 21.04
CA SER A 17 3.22 -7.68 22.29
C SER A 17 4.10 -6.45 22.13
N TRP A 18 3.97 -5.48 23.03
CA TRP A 18 4.88 -4.35 23.18
C TRP A 18 6.05 -4.62 24.14
N GLU A 19 6.09 -5.77 24.81
CA GLU A 19 7.13 -6.12 25.79
C GLU A 19 8.55 -5.98 25.23
N PRO A 20 8.87 -6.39 23.96
CA PRO A 20 10.22 -6.21 23.41
C PRO A 20 10.70 -4.73 23.39
N ILE A 21 9.77 -3.76 23.28
CA ILE A 21 10.12 -2.33 23.36
C ILE A 21 10.26 -1.92 24.83
N LYS A 22 9.39 -2.39 25.71
CA LYS A 22 9.43 -2.07 27.16
C LYS A 22 10.68 -2.62 27.83
N GLU A 23 11.26 -3.71 27.34
CA GLU A 23 12.52 -4.26 27.86
C GLU A 23 13.74 -3.36 27.58
N ILE A 24 13.68 -2.53 26.55
CA ILE A 24 14.79 -1.68 26.12
C ILE A 24 14.59 -0.18 26.40
N ALA A 25 13.38 0.23 26.74
CA ALA A 25 13.05 1.64 27.02
C ALA A 25 11.87 1.75 28.00
N ASP A 26 11.79 2.86 28.74
CA ASP A 26 10.58 3.24 29.47
C ASP A 26 9.49 3.63 28.46
N CYS A 27 8.46 2.79 28.30
CA CYS A 27 7.51 2.87 27.21
C CYS A 27 6.08 3.11 27.69
N VAL A 28 5.47 4.19 27.20
CA VAL A 28 4.05 4.50 27.37
C VAL A 28 3.33 4.27 26.04
N VAL A 29 2.20 3.55 26.08
CA VAL A 29 1.46 3.14 24.85
C VAL A 29 0.08 3.77 24.85
N TYR A 30 -0.23 4.51 23.78
CA TYR A 30 -1.57 5.01 23.46
C TYR A 30 -2.07 4.34 22.18
N GLU A 31 -3.25 3.75 22.22
CA GLU A 31 -3.86 3.15 21.03
C GLU A 31 -4.18 4.20 19.95
N ARG A 32 -4.72 5.33 20.37
CA ARG A 32 -5.09 6.46 19.51
C ARG A 32 -4.75 7.77 20.20
N THR A 33 -4.23 8.73 19.44
CA THR A 33 -3.93 10.09 19.92
C THR A 33 -4.49 11.08 18.91
N LYS A 34 -5.33 12.00 19.39
CA LYS A 34 -5.77 13.11 18.58
C LYS A 34 -4.63 14.09 18.35
N GLN A 35 -4.68 14.84 17.25
CA GLN A 35 -3.61 15.77 16.90
C GLN A 35 -3.34 16.83 17.98
N ASP A 36 -4.38 17.30 18.68
CA ASP A 36 -4.30 18.26 19.78
C ASP A 36 -3.78 17.67 21.08
N GLU A 37 -3.78 16.35 21.24
CA GLU A 37 -3.25 15.63 22.42
C GLU A 37 -1.76 15.26 22.30
N VAL A 38 -1.17 15.38 21.11
CA VAL A 38 0.19 14.89 20.82
C VAL A 38 1.23 15.55 21.71
N VAL A 39 1.19 16.88 21.85
CA VAL A 39 2.16 17.64 22.65
C VAL A 39 2.09 17.24 24.12
N GLU A 40 0.88 17.15 24.69
CA GLU A 40 0.70 16.77 26.09
C GLU A 40 1.29 15.38 26.37
N ARG A 41 1.04 14.42 25.48
CA ARG A 41 1.51 13.03 25.64
C ARG A 41 3.00 12.86 25.39
N ALA A 42 3.59 13.66 24.49
CA ALA A 42 4.96 13.51 24.05
C ALA A 42 5.95 14.50 24.69
N LYS A 43 5.51 15.53 25.43
CA LYS A 43 6.36 16.61 25.96
C LYS A 43 7.59 16.16 26.77
N ASP A 44 7.51 15.02 27.45
CA ASP A 44 8.59 14.46 28.25
C ASP A 44 9.29 13.27 27.58
N ALA A 45 8.93 12.95 26.32
CA ALA A 45 9.49 11.83 25.59
C ALA A 45 10.87 12.17 25.01
N ASP A 46 11.79 11.21 25.05
CA ASP A 46 13.04 11.25 24.28
C ASP A 46 12.83 10.71 22.86
N GLY A 47 11.82 9.83 22.66
CA GLY A 47 11.44 9.29 21.38
C GLY A 47 9.92 9.06 21.27
N ILE A 48 9.38 9.17 20.07
CA ILE A 48 8.00 8.81 19.74
C ILE A 48 7.94 7.75 18.67
N LEU A 49 6.93 6.86 18.77
CA LEU A 49 6.53 5.95 17.70
C LEU A 49 5.15 6.37 17.20
N ILE A 50 5.01 6.49 15.89
CA ILE A 50 3.79 6.97 15.25
C ILE A 50 3.45 6.14 14.01
N ASN A 51 2.19 6.19 13.59
CA ASN A 51 1.73 5.57 12.35
C ASN A 51 0.99 6.55 11.44
N LYS A 52 0.07 7.36 11.98
CA LYS A 52 -0.74 8.33 11.21
C LYS A 52 -0.80 9.73 11.82
N VAL A 53 -0.29 9.92 13.02
CA VAL A 53 -0.17 11.24 13.61
C VAL A 53 0.73 12.12 12.75
N ASN A 54 0.30 13.35 12.46
CA ASN A 54 1.10 14.31 11.70
C ASN A 54 2.12 15.01 12.60
N ILE A 55 3.37 14.98 12.20
CA ILE A 55 4.48 15.66 12.90
C ILE A 55 4.91 16.87 12.06
N THR A 56 4.38 18.03 12.42
CA THR A 56 4.66 19.31 11.75
C THR A 56 5.77 20.08 12.47
N ARG A 57 6.27 21.15 11.83
CA ARG A 57 7.26 22.08 12.42
C ARG A 57 6.76 22.64 13.77
N GLU A 58 5.50 23.11 13.81
CA GLU A 58 4.91 23.72 14.99
C GLU A 58 4.79 22.74 16.17
N LEU A 59 4.60 21.45 15.84
CA LEU A 59 4.56 20.40 16.86
C LEU A 59 5.97 20.10 17.37
N LEU A 60 6.95 20.02 16.50
CA LEU A 60 8.35 19.80 16.87
C LEU A 60 8.91 20.96 17.72
N ASP A 61 8.43 22.21 17.54
CA ASP A 61 8.79 23.37 18.36
C ASP A 61 8.42 23.16 19.84
N GLN A 62 7.37 22.39 20.10
CA GLN A 62 6.82 22.14 21.42
C GLN A 62 7.41 20.88 22.10
N LEU A 63 8.28 20.15 21.40
CA LEU A 63 8.90 18.89 21.88
C LEU A 63 10.42 19.00 21.98
N PRO A 64 10.99 19.89 22.83
CA PRO A 64 12.43 20.19 22.87
C PRO A 64 13.30 19.02 23.34
N ARG A 65 12.73 17.99 23.96
CA ARG A 65 13.44 16.80 24.43
C ARG A 65 13.53 15.69 23.38
N LEU A 66 12.73 15.79 22.31
CA LEU A 66 12.60 14.74 21.30
C LEU A 66 13.93 14.56 20.54
N LYS A 67 14.39 13.32 20.45
CA LYS A 67 15.62 12.92 19.73
C LYS A 67 15.39 11.86 18.69
N TYR A 68 14.25 11.15 18.76
CA TYR A 68 13.93 10.02 17.91
C TYR A 68 12.46 10.03 17.48
N ILE A 69 12.21 9.78 16.20
CA ILE A 69 10.89 9.51 15.66
C ILE A 69 10.97 8.19 14.90
N GLY A 70 10.18 7.19 15.34
CA GLY A 70 9.99 5.92 14.63
C GLY A 70 8.64 5.90 13.94
N GLU A 71 8.64 5.94 12.61
CA GLU A 71 7.44 5.72 11.82
C GLU A 71 7.13 4.23 11.75
N LEU A 72 5.96 3.79 12.21
CA LEU A 72 5.49 2.41 12.16
C LEU A 72 4.90 2.06 10.78
N ALA A 73 5.57 2.50 9.73
CA ALA A 73 5.23 2.27 8.34
C ALA A 73 6.45 2.44 7.42
N THR A 74 6.32 2.06 6.14
CA THR A 74 7.33 2.39 5.13
C THR A 74 7.22 3.84 4.66
N GLY A 75 5.98 4.34 4.46
CA GLY A 75 5.72 5.73 4.07
C GLY A 75 5.74 6.67 5.28
N TYR A 76 6.38 7.83 5.15
CA TYR A 76 6.60 8.82 6.21
C TYR A 76 6.16 10.23 5.81
N ASN A 77 5.17 10.34 4.91
CA ASN A 77 4.66 11.62 4.41
C ASN A 77 3.96 12.48 5.48
N ASN A 78 3.65 11.90 6.63
CA ASN A 78 3.08 12.54 7.82
C ASN A 78 4.12 13.21 8.72
N ILE A 79 5.42 13.17 8.36
CA ILE A 79 6.51 13.74 9.16
C ILE A 79 7.20 14.86 8.36
N ASP A 80 7.37 16.02 8.97
CA ASP A 80 8.29 17.07 8.48
C ASP A 80 9.73 16.65 8.78
N VAL A 81 10.28 15.82 7.90
CA VAL A 81 11.62 15.22 8.06
C VAL A 81 12.71 16.29 7.97
N GLU A 82 12.54 17.32 7.13
CA GLU A 82 13.50 18.41 6.99
C GLU A 82 13.65 19.16 8.32
N THR A 83 12.53 19.57 8.92
CA THR A 83 12.54 20.21 10.25
C THR A 83 13.08 19.29 11.35
N ALA A 84 12.79 18.00 11.31
CA ALA A 84 13.33 17.05 12.28
C ALA A 84 14.87 16.99 12.19
N HIS A 85 15.42 16.92 10.98
CA HIS A 85 16.87 16.92 10.74
C HIS A 85 17.56 18.22 11.17
N GLU A 86 16.95 19.39 10.89
CA GLU A 86 17.46 20.70 11.36
C GLU A 86 17.64 20.74 12.88
N ARG A 87 16.86 19.96 13.62
CA ARG A 87 16.89 19.88 15.10
C ARG A 87 17.72 18.72 15.64
N GLY A 88 18.35 17.96 14.75
CA GLY A 88 19.13 16.78 15.12
C GLY A 88 18.29 15.61 15.59
N ILE A 89 16.99 15.57 15.25
CA ILE A 89 16.09 14.47 15.55
C ILE A 89 16.30 13.37 14.48
N ILE A 90 16.56 12.15 14.94
CA ILE A 90 16.69 11.00 14.05
C ILE A 90 15.30 10.47 13.70
N VAL A 91 15.00 10.40 12.42
CA VAL A 91 13.76 9.80 11.91
C VAL A 91 14.06 8.46 11.25
N CYS A 92 13.39 7.40 11.71
CA CYS A 92 13.51 6.06 11.14
C CYS A 92 12.14 5.53 10.70
N ASN A 93 12.11 4.82 9.57
CA ASN A 93 10.92 4.13 9.09
C ASN A 93 11.09 2.61 9.15
N ILE A 94 10.09 1.86 8.68
CA ILE A 94 10.13 0.39 8.59
C ILE A 94 10.11 -0.01 7.11
N PRO A 95 11.27 -0.21 6.47
CA PRO A 95 11.32 -0.59 5.06
C PRO A 95 10.93 -2.06 4.84
N ALA A 96 10.29 -2.34 3.72
CA ALA A 96 10.09 -3.68 3.12
C ALA A 96 9.36 -4.73 3.98
N TYR A 97 8.81 -4.39 5.16
CA TYR A 97 8.17 -5.34 6.07
C TYR A 97 6.94 -6.04 5.47
N SER A 98 6.21 -5.35 4.60
CA SER A 98 4.95 -5.80 4.02
C SER A 98 5.05 -6.28 2.57
N THR A 99 6.26 -6.43 2.03
CA THR A 99 6.47 -6.78 0.61
C THR A 99 5.67 -8.00 0.18
N ASP A 100 5.74 -9.10 0.95
CA ASP A 100 5.04 -10.35 0.63
C ASP A 100 3.53 -10.22 0.80
N SER A 101 3.08 -9.55 1.86
CA SER A 101 1.67 -9.30 2.15
C SER A 101 1.01 -8.47 1.04
N VAL A 102 1.64 -7.35 0.63
CA VAL A 102 1.11 -6.50 -0.44
C VAL A 102 1.09 -7.24 -1.78
N ALA A 103 2.15 -7.99 -2.11
CA ALA A 103 2.16 -8.79 -3.34
C ALA A 103 1.04 -9.86 -3.34
N GLN A 104 0.82 -10.55 -2.21
CA GLN A 104 -0.29 -11.50 -2.06
C GLN A 104 -1.65 -10.79 -2.26
N HIS A 105 -1.82 -9.61 -1.68
CA HIS A 105 -3.07 -8.85 -1.79
C HIS A 105 -3.35 -8.39 -3.24
N VAL A 106 -2.32 -7.99 -3.99
CA VAL A 106 -2.43 -7.69 -5.43
C VAL A 106 -3.05 -8.87 -6.18
N PHE A 107 -2.57 -10.10 -5.92
CA PHE A 107 -3.11 -11.29 -6.58
C PHE A 107 -4.49 -11.70 -6.05
N ALA A 108 -4.78 -11.48 -4.77
CA ALA A 108 -6.12 -11.70 -4.23
C ALA A 108 -7.16 -10.82 -4.97
N LEU A 109 -6.85 -9.53 -5.14
CA LEU A 109 -7.68 -8.59 -5.90
C LEU A 109 -7.77 -9.00 -7.38
N LEU A 110 -6.64 -9.35 -8.01
CA LEU A 110 -6.61 -9.76 -9.42
C LEU A 110 -7.44 -11.03 -9.64
N PHE A 111 -7.29 -12.04 -8.79
CA PHE A 111 -8.08 -13.27 -8.90
C PHE A 111 -9.57 -13.00 -8.67
N ASN A 112 -9.93 -12.12 -7.73
CA ASN A 112 -11.33 -11.76 -7.57
C ASN A 112 -11.91 -11.08 -8.82
N ALA A 113 -11.16 -10.17 -9.45
CA ALA A 113 -11.58 -9.49 -10.70
C ALA A 113 -11.59 -10.40 -11.93
N THR A 114 -10.93 -11.55 -11.91
CA THR A 114 -10.81 -12.46 -13.08
C THR A 114 -11.60 -13.74 -12.95
N THR A 115 -11.79 -14.25 -11.73
CA THR A 115 -12.47 -15.54 -11.47
C THR A 115 -13.74 -15.39 -10.64
N HIS A 116 -13.99 -14.21 -10.06
CA HIS A 116 -15.21 -13.87 -9.31
C HIS A 116 -15.58 -14.88 -8.22
N VAL A 117 -14.59 -15.39 -7.47
CA VAL A 117 -14.77 -16.48 -6.49
C VAL A 117 -15.83 -16.13 -5.44
N ASP A 118 -15.80 -14.90 -4.91
CA ASP A 118 -16.77 -14.48 -3.89
C ASP A 118 -18.21 -14.43 -4.43
N HIS A 119 -18.39 -13.93 -5.67
CA HIS A 119 -19.69 -13.92 -6.35
C HIS A 119 -20.28 -15.33 -6.47
N TYR A 120 -19.50 -16.28 -7.01
CA TYR A 120 -19.98 -17.65 -7.18
C TYR A 120 -20.15 -18.39 -5.84
N ALA A 121 -19.27 -18.18 -4.89
CA ALA A 121 -19.39 -18.77 -3.56
C ALA A 121 -20.69 -18.31 -2.87
N GLU A 122 -21.06 -17.04 -2.99
CA GLU A 122 -22.30 -16.50 -2.46
C GLU A 122 -23.52 -17.02 -3.22
N ALA A 123 -23.47 -17.08 -4.56
CA ALA A 123 -24.53 -17.64 -5.38
C ALA A 123 -24.81 -19.12 -5.03
N VAL A 124 -23.76 -19.91 -4.80
CA VAL A 124 -23.88 -21.31 -4.35
C VAL A 124 -24.56 -21.39 -2.98
N ARG A 125 -24.20 -20.54 -2.00
CA ARG A 125 -24.85 -20.49 -0.67
C ARG A 125 -26.34 -20.14 -0.77
N ARG A 126 -26.73 -19.29 -1.73
CA ARG A 126 -28.15 -18.97 -2.02
C ARG A 126 -28.88 -20.07 -2.78
N GLY A 127 -28.21 -21.19 -3.12
CA GLY A 127 -28.79 -22.33 -3.83
C GLY A 127 -29.03 -22.09 -5.32
N GLU A 128 -28.33 -21.11 -5.92
CA GLU A 128 -28.50 -20.79 -7.34
C GLU A 128 -27.95 -21.90 -8.24
N TRP A 129 -26.86 -22.56 -7.84
CA TRP A 129 -26.33 -23.71 -8.59
C TRP A 129 -27.29 -24.90 -8.59
N SER A 130 -27.97 -25.20 -7.45
CA SER A 130 -28.92 -26.29 -7.36
C SER A 130 -30.17 -26.12 -8.24
N LYS A 131 -30.42 -24.92 -8.77
CA LYS A 131 -31.52 -24.59 -9.69
C LYS A 131 -31.15 -24.72 -11.14
N GLN A 132 -29.85 -24.92 -11.44
CA GLN A 132 -29.36 -24.99 -12.83
C GLN A 132 -29.75 -26.34 -13.46
N LYS A 133 -29.92 -26.33 -14.78
CA LYS A 133 -30.17 -27.54 -15.56
C LYS A 133 -28.87 -28.30 -15.87
N ASP A 134 -27.78 -27.58 -15.96
CA ASP A 134 -26.46 -28.10 -16.28
C ASP A 134 -25.60 -28.28 -15.01
N PHE A 135 -24.54 -29.07 -15.12
CA PHE A 135 -23.62 -29.31 -14.00
C PHE A 135 -22.80 -28.10 -13.58
N CYS A 136 -22.76 -27.05 -14.40
CA CYS A 136 -22.08 -25.79 -14.16
C CYS A 136 -22.87 -24.62 -14.74
N TYR A 137 -22.54 -23.40 -14.28
CA TYR A 137 -23.01 -22.16 -14.89
C TYR A 137 -22.00 -21.03 -14.61
N TRP A 138 -22.04 -20.01 -15.44
CA TRP A 138 -21.36 -18.73 -15.21
C TRP A 138 -22.21 -17.62 -15.84
N ASP A 139 -22.22 -16.45 -15.19
CA ASP A 139 -22.97 -15.24 -15.56
C ASP A 139 -22.05 -14.02 -15.77
N THR A 140 -20.75 -14.21 -15.52
CA THR A 140 -19.70 -13.21 -15.71
C THR A 140 -18.56 -13.79 -16.55
N PRO A 141 -17.85 -12.98 -17.34
CA PRO A 141 -16.66 -13.44 -18.07
C PRO A 141 -15.58 -13.92 -17.12
N LEU A 142 -15.11 -15.15 -17.30
CA LEU A 142 -13.96 -15.70 -16.58
C LEU A 142 -12.69 -15.49 -17.43
N ILE A 143 -11.62 -15.03 -16.79
CA ILE A 143 -10.37 -14.64 -17.46
C ILE A 143 -9.21 -15.50 -16.95
N GLU A 144 -8.51 -16.16 -17.88
CA GLU A 144 -7.25 -16.84 -17.62
C GLU A 144 -6.08 -15.87 -17.76
N LEU A 145 -5.11 -15.91 -16.84
CA LEU A 145 -3.97 -14.99 -16.79
C LEU A 145 -2.81 -15.44 -17.67
N SER A 146 -2.68 -16.73 -17.97
CA SER A 146 -1.60 -17.24 -18.82
C SER A 146 -1.59 -16.59 -20.19
N GLY A 147 -0.43 -16.15 -20.65
CA GLY A 147 -0.25 -15.43 -21.92
C GLY A 147 -0.73 -13.97 -21.92
N LYS A 148 -1.24 -13.44 -20.80
CA LYS A 148 -1.59 -12.03 -20.68
C LYS A 148 -0.42 -11.18 -20.19
N THR A 149 -0.40 -9.90 -20.56
CA THR A 149 0.65 -8.98 -20.19
C THR A 149 0.31 -8.25 -18.90
N LEU A 150 1.20 -8.36 -17.89
CA LEU A 150 1.20 -7.53 -16.69
C LEU A 150 2.15 -6.35 -16.87
N GLY A 151 1.62 -5.12 -16.84
CA GLY A 151 2.37 -3.87 -16.80
C GLY A 151 2.60 -3.40 -15.37
N ILE A 152 3.85 -3.27 -14.96
CA ILE A 152 4.24 -2.86 -13.61
C ILE A 152 4.80 -1.45 -13.63
N VAL A 153 4.15 -0.51 -12.96
CA VAL A 153 4.63 0.86 -12.76
C VAL A 153 5.36 0.94 -11.43
N GLY A 154 6.70 0.97 -11.49
CA GLY A 154 7.56 0.93 -10.31
C GLY A 154 8.04 -0.47 -9.95
N LEU A 155 9.35 -0.74 -10.14
CA LEU A 155 9.95 -2.05 -9.91
C LEU A 155 10.84 -2.05 -8.65
N GLY A 156 10.28 -1.58 -7.51
CA GLY A 156 10.85 -1.70 -6.17
C GLY A 156 10.68 -3.13 -5.60
N HIS A 157 10.78 -3.29 -4.28
CA HIS A 157 10.63 -4.61 -3.62
C HIS A 157 9.30 -5.28 -3.95
N ILE A 158 8.18 -4.54 -3.84
CA ILE A 158 6.84 -5.05 -4.11
C ILE A 158 6.69 -5.39 -5.60
N GLY A 159 7.02 -4.45 -6.51
CA GLY A 159 6.89 -4.68 -7.94
C GLY A 159 7.70 -5.88 -8.44
N GLN A 160 8.90 -6.11 -7.90
CA GLN A 160 9.71 -7.29 -8.21
C GLN A 160 9.09 -8.60 -7.68
N LYS A 161 8.47 -8.55 -6.49
CA LYS A 161 7.76 -9.74 -5.95
C LYS A 161 6.52 -10.05 -6.78
N VAL A 162 5.75 -9.04 -7.15
CA VAL A 162 4.58 -9.17 -8.05
C VAL A 162 4.99 -9.73 -9.40
N ALA A 163 6.09 -9.21 -10.01
CA ALA A 163 6.60 -9.72 -11.27
C ALA A 163 6.92 -11.23 -11.21
N ARG A 164 7.59 -11.68 -10.15
CA ARG A 164 7.93 -13.11 -9.97
C ARG A 164 6.69 -14.00 -9.86
N ILE A 165 5.67 -13.57 -9.13
CA ILE A 165 4.43 -14.35 -8.97
C ILE A 165 3.67 -14.38 -10.32
N ALA A 166 3.55 -13.24 -11.02
CA ALA A 166 2.90 -13.17 -12.31
C ALA A 166 3.58 -14.04 -13.37
N HIS A 167 4.92 -14.06 -13.39
CA HIS A 167 5.69 -14.92 -14.27
C HIS A 167 5.39 -16.40 -14.01
N ALA A 168 5.30 -16.81 -12.74
CA ALA A 168 4.93 -18.17 -12.36
C ALA A 168 3.48 -18.55 -12.76
N LEU A 169 2.59 -17.57 -12.97
CA LEU A 169 1.25 -17.74 -13.52
C LEU A 169 1.22 -17.72 -15.06
N GLY A 170 2.38 -17.68 -15.72
CA GLY A 170 2.49 -17.69 -17.18
C GLY A 170 2.19 -16.32 -17.84
N MET A 171 2.23 -15.22 -17.08
CA MET A 171 2.06 -13.87 -17.65
C MET A 171 3.36 -13.34 -18.26
N ASP A 172 3.25 -12.53 -19.30
CA ASP A 172 4.33 -11.70 -19.83
C ASP A 172 4.47 -10.44 -18.99
N ILE A 173 5.70 -10.06 -18.62
CA ILE A 173 5.96 -8.95 -17.72
C ILE A 173 6.59 -7.77 -18.45
N SER A 174 5.97 -6.60 -18.35
CA SER A 174 6.56 -5.33 -18.77
C SER A 174 6.63 -4.35 -17.58
N ALA A 175 7.67 -3.52 -17.54
CA ALA A 175 7.86 -2.59 -16.44
C ALA A 175 8.24 -1.18 -16.90
N TYR A 176 7.60 -0.17 -16.31
CA TYR A 176 8.05 1.21 -16.31
C TYR A 176 8.80 1.49 -15.01
N THR A 177 10.12 1.70 -15.11
CA THR A 177 11.04 1.80 -13.97
C THR A 177 12.24 2.66 -14.29
N SER A 178 12.84 3.30 -13.28
CA SER A 178 14.10 4.02 -13.39
C SER A 178 15.33 3.11 -13.49
N LYS A 179 15.20 1.81 -13.15
CA LYS A 179 16.32 0.85 -13.25
C LYS A 179 16.80 0.71 -14.69
N ASN A 180 18.09 0.41 -14.89
CA ASN A 180 18.62 0.11 -16.22
C ASN A 180 18.09 -1.25 -16.71
N SER A 181 17.98 -1.41 -18.03
CA SER A 181 17.51 -2.68 -18.61
C SER A 181 18.45 -3.85 -18.28
N SER A 182 19.74 -3.60 -18.15
CA SER A 182 20.77 -4.57 -17.73
C SER A 182 20.56 -5.13 -16.30
N ASP A 183 19.86 -4.38 -15.46
CA ASP A 183 19.64 -4.72 -14.06
C ASP A 183 18.32 -5.47 -13.83
N LEU A 184 17.58 -5.72 -14.92
CA LEU A 184 16.30 -6.41 -14.87
C LEU A 184 16.47 -7.91 -15.11
N PRO A 185 15.67 -8.75 -14.42
CA PRO A 185 15.53 -10.15 -14.79
C PRO A 185 15.11 -10.31 -16.26
N GLU A 186 15.62 -11.33 -16.95
CA GLU A 186 15.33 -11.58 -18.38
C GLU A 186 13.83 -11.67 -18.71
N CYS A 187 13.02 -12.14 -17.76
CA CYS A 187 11.57 -12.22 -17.91
C CYS A 187 10.84 -10.87 -17.83
N ILE A 188 11.54 -9.75 -17.58
CA ILE A 188 10.94 -8.42 -17.44
C ILE A 188 11.41 -7.50 -18.56
N ARG A 189 10.49 -7.10 -19.43
CA ARG A 189 10.77 -6.13 -20.50
C ARG A 189 10.59 -4.71 -19.98
N LYS A 190 11.65 -3.88 -20.03
CA LYS A 190 11.53 -2.44 -19.79
C LYS A 190 10.78 -1.74 -20.93
N THR A 191 9.89 -0.81 -20.58
CA THR A 191 9.11 -0.04 -21.56
C THR A 191 8.85 1.39 -21.07
N THR A 192 8.33 2.25 -21.94
CA THR A 192 7.83 3.58 -21.57
C THR A 192 6.47 3.43 -20.85
N LEU A 193 6.02 4.46 -20.13
CA LEU A 193 4.69 4.45 -19.52
C LEU A 193 3.61 4.26 -20.58
N GLU A 194 3.67 4.99 -21.71
CA GLU A 194 2.70 4.86 -22.80
C GLU A 194 2.69 3.47 -23.41
N GLY A 195 3.87 2.88 -23.67
CA GLY A 195 3.98 1.51 -24.16
C GLY A 195 3.40 0.49 -23.19
N LEU A 196 3.60 0.68 -21.87
CA LEU A 196 3.01 -0.16 -20.84
C LEU A 196 1.48 -0.06 -20.86
N LEU A 197 0.94 1.16 -20.82
CA LEU A 197 -0.51 1.39 -20.80
C LEU A 197 -1.22 0.80 -22.02
N SER A 198 -0.62 0.92 -23.21
CA SER A 198 -1.24 0.48 -24.46
C SER A 198 -1.19 -1.03 -24.71
N THR A 199 -0.27 -1.75 -24.06
CA THR A 199 -0.05 -3.18 -24.34
C THR A 199 -0.46 -4.12 -23.20
N SER A 200 -0.67 -3.59 -21.99
CA SER A 200 -0.95 -4.44 -20.81
C SER A 200 -2.42 -4.81 -20.70
N ASP A 201 -2.69 -6.08 -20.40
CA ASP A 201 -4.02 -6.58 -20.00
C ASP A 201 -4.32 -6.24 -18.53
N VAL A 202 -3.28 -6.21 -17.69
CA VAL A 202 -3.34 -5.84 -16.28
C VAL A 202 -2.25 -4.81 -16.01
N ILE A 203 -2.59 -3.73 -15.33
CA ILE A 203 -1.66 -2.66 -14.94
C ILE A 203 -1.64 -2.58 -13.41
N THR A 204 -0.47 -2.56 -12.80
CA THR A 204 -0.33 -2.47 -11.34
C THR A 204 0.67 -1.39 -10.92
N LEU A 205 0.27 -0.58 -9.92
CA LEU A 205 1.01 0.60 -9.49
C LEU A 205 1.79 0.31 -8.19
N HIS A 206 3.12 0.43 -8.24
CA HIS A 206 4.04 0.18 -7.12
C HIS A 206 5.12 1.27 -6.99
N CYS A 207 4.90 2.43 -7.59
CA CYS A 207 5.77 3.59 -7.44
C CYS A 207 5.36 4.44 -6.23
N PRO A 208 6.29 5.19 -5.59
CA PRO A 208 5.94 6.19 -4.60
C PRO A 208 5.14 7.34 -5.24
N LEU A 209 4.28 7.99 -4.45
CA LEU A 209 3.61 9.21 -4.87
C LEU A 209 4.58 10.41 -4.74
N THR A 210 4.67 11.20 -5.78
CA THR A 210 5.46 12.43 -5.84
C THR A 210 4.65 13.52 -6.54
N ALA A 211 5.06 14.77 -6.46
CA ALA A 211 4.42 15.86 -7.21
C ALA A 211 4.42 15.61 -8.73
N ALA A 212 5.44 14.92 -9.27
CA ALA A 212 5.58 14.65 -10.69
C ALA A 212 4.64 13.55 -11.21
N ASN A 213 4.13 12.67 -10.35
CA ASN A 213 3.27 11.55 -10.76
C ASN A 213 1.89 11.57 -10.08
N THR A 214 1.53 12.65 -9.40
CA THR A 214 0.18 12.86 -8.89
C THR A 214 -0.81 12.80 -10.05
N ARG A 215 -1.86 11.97 -9.89
CA ARG A 215 -2.86 11.69 -10.93
C ARG A 215 -2.24 11.27 -12.28
N MET A 216 -1.18 10.47 -12.24
CA MET A 216 -0.56 9.95 -13.45
C MET A 216 -1.53 9.07 -14.27
N ILE A 217 -2.48 8.43 -13.61
CA ILE A 217 -3.61 7.75 -14.24
C ILE A 217 -4.82 8.70 -14.18
N ASN A 218 -5.11 9.32 -15.31
CA ASN A 218 -6.15 10.34 -15.46
C ASN A 218 -6.89 10.15 -16.80
N ALA A 219 -7.84 11.01 -17.12
CA ALA A 219 -8.66 10.89 -18.32
C ALA A 219 -7.83 10.81 -19.62
N GLU A 220 -6.70 11.53 -19.73
CA GLU A 220 -5.87 11.51 -20.94
C GLU A 220 -5.02 10.23 -21.04
N THR A 221 -4.45 9.77 -19.92
CA THR A 221 -3.66 8.54 -19.92
C THR A 221 -4.55 7.30 -20.05
N LEU A 222 -5.77 7.32 -19.52
CA LEU A 222 -6.76 6.25 -19.66
C LEU A 222 -7.21 6.04 -21.12
N LYS A 223 -7.21 7.07 -21.96
CA LYS A 223 -7.44 6.91 -23.43
C LYS A 223 -6.39 6.04 -24.11
N LYS A 224 -5.17 5.98 -23.56
CA LYS A 224 -4.05 5.19 -24.07
C LYS A 224 -4.03 3.76 -23.52
N VAL A 225 -4.78 3.49 -22.46
CA VAL A 225 -4.87 2.16 -21.87
C VAL A 225 -5.57 1.21 -22.83
N ARG A 226 -5.07 -0.02 -22.94
CA ARG A 226 -5.73 -1.08 -23.68
C ARG A 226 -7.16 -1.25 -23.20
N ARG A 227 -8.14 -1.22 -24.10
CA ARG A 227 -9.55 -1.36 -23.75
C ARG A 227 -9.80 -2.68 -23.03
N GLY A 228 -10.53 -2.64 -21.93
CA GLY A 228 -10.83 -3.79 -21.09
C GLY A 228 -9.70 -4.22 -20.16
N ALA A 229 -8.65 -3.43 -20.01
CA ALA A 229 -7.58 -3.71 -19.05
C ALA A 229 -8.08 -3.62 -17.60
N ILE A 230 -7.41 -4.34 -16.70
CA ILE A 230 -7.59 -4.26 -15.24
C ILE A 230 -6.52 -3.31 -14.69
N LEU A 231 -6.93 -2.35 -13.86
CA LEU A 231 -6.02 -1.45 -13.14
C LEU A 231 -5.98 -1.83 -11.66
N ILE A 232 -4.77 -1.99 -11.10
CA ILE A 232 -4.56 -2.32 -9.68
C ILE A 232 -3.74 -1.23 -9.01
N ASN A 233 -4.21 -0.71 -7.88
CA ASN A 233 -3.49 0.27 -7.07
C ASN A 233 -3.44 -0.14 -5.59
N THR A 234 -2.30 -0.65 -5.16
CA THR A 234 -1.95 -0.92 -3.76
C THR A 234 -0.82 0.00 -3.26
N GLY A 235 -0.54 1.07 -4.00
CA GLY A 235 0.51 2.03 -3.69
C GLY A 235 0.00 3.24 -2.93
N ARG A 236 -0.52 4.23 -3.66
CA ARG A 236 -1.08 5.46 -3.12
C ARG A 236 -2.28 5.91 -3.94
N GLY A 237 -3.37 6.32 -3.28
CA GLY A 237 -4.59 6.80 -3.95
C GLY A 237 -4.33 7.97 -4.90
N GLY A 238 -3.52 8.93 -4.50
CA GLY A 238 -3.17 10.10 -5.31
C GLY A 238 -2.43 9.82 -6.63
N LEU A 239 -2.07 8.57 -6.94
CA LEU A 239 -1.54 8.19 -8.27
C LEU A 239 -2.61 8.19 -9.36
N ILE A 240 -3.88 8.15 -8.99
CA ILE A 240 -5.00 8.12 -9.92
C ILE A 240 -5.90 9.35 -9.76
N ASP A 241 -6.67 9.66 -10.78
CA ASP A 241 -7.86 10.50 -10.73
C ASP A 241 -9.08 9.59 -10.57
N GLU A 242 -9.71 9.59 -9.40
CA GLU A 242 -10.80 8.66 -9.04
C GLU A 242 -12.03 8.85 -9.94
N GLN A 243 -12.37 10.10 -10.33
CA GLN A 243 -13.47 10.34 -11.24
C GLN A 243 -13.17 9.77 -12.64
N ALA A 244 -11.97 10.01 -13.15
CA ALA A 244 -11.57 9.50 -14.46
C ALA A 244 -11.56 7.96 -14.50
N VAL A 245 -11.15 7.30 -13.40
CA VAL A 245 -11.20 5.84 -13.29
C VAL A 245 -12.65 5.35 -13.24
N ALA A 246 -13.54 6.02 -12.50
CA ALA A 246 -14.97 5.68 -12.47
C ALA A 246 -15.61 5.80 -13.87
N ASP A 247 -15.31 6.87 -14.60
CA ASP A 247 -15.79 7.06 -15.99
C ASP A 247 -15.23 5.99 -16.94
N ALA A 248 -13.97 5.58 -16.75
CA ALA A 248 -13.35 4.52 -17.53
C ALA A 248 -13.99 3.13 -17.27
N LEU A 249 -14.41 2.86 -16.04
CA LEU A 249 -15.19 1.66 -15.70
C LEU A 249 -16.58 1.71 -16.35
N ALA A 250 -17.29 2.82 -16.22
CA ALA A 250 -18.63 3.00 -16.78
C ALA A 250 -18.64 2.85 -18.33
N SER A 251 -17.59 3.31 -19.01
CA SER A 251 -17.45 3.19 -20.48
C SER A 251 -16.89 1.86 -20.95
N GLY A 252 -16.46 0.98 -20.04
CA GLY A 252 -15.75 -0.27 -20.36
C GLY A 252 -14.36 -0.05 -20.96
N GLN A 253 -13.75 1.11 -20.76
CA GLN A 253 -12.34 1.36 -21.05
C GLN A 253 -11.45 0.54 -20.11
N LEU A 254 -11.83 0.46 -18.83
CA LEU A 254 -11.33 -0.52 -17.87
C LEU A 254 -12.41 -1.59 -17.63
N SER A 255 -12.02 -2.84 -17.52
CA SER A 255 -12.91 -3.93 -17.11
C SER A 255 -13.05 -4.04 -15.59
N ALA A 256 -12.00 -3.69 -14.85
CA ALA A 256 -12.02 -3.63 -13.39
C ALA A 256 -11.00 -2.63 -12.86
N TYR A 257 -11.30 -2.08 -11.69
CA TYR A 257 -10.36 -1.35 -10.84
C TYR A 257 -10.26 -2.05 -9.49
N CYS A 258 -9.04 -2.39 -9.09
CA CYS A 258 -8.74 -3.06 -7.84
C CYS A 258 -7.87 -2.14 -6.98
N ALA A 259 -8.27 -1.81 -5.77
CA ALA A 259 -7.50 -0.90 -4.93
C ALA A 259 -7.50 -1.32 -3.46
N ASP A 260 -6.41 -0.95 -2.80
CA ASP A 260 -6.30 -1.00 -1.33
C ASP A 260 -6.08 0.39 -0.74
N VAL A 261 -6.06 1.42 -1.59
CA VAL A 261 -5.76 2.81 -1.21
C VAL A 261 -6.69 3.78 -1.91
N MET A 262 -7.01 4.88 -1.23
CA MET A 262 -7.84 5.97 -1.74
C MET A 262 -7.09 7.31 -1.63
N THR A 263 -7.56 8.33 -2.34
CA THR A 263 -6.98 9.69 -2.28
C THR A 263 -7.12 10.25 -0.88
N ASP A 264 -8.31 10.14 -0.31
CA ASP A 264 -8.60 10.47 1.09
C ASP A 264 -8.85 9.17 1.87
N GLU A 265 -8.21 9.02 3.01
CA GLU A 265 -8.35 7.85 3.89
C GLU A 265 -8.62 8.28 5.35
N PRO A 266 -9.83 8.00 5.89
CA PRO A 266 -10.98 7.32 5.26
C PRO A 266 -11.61 8.12 4.12
N PRO A 267 -12.12 7.42 3.09
CA PRO A 267 -12.75 8.08 1.95
C PRO A 267 -14.13 8.67 2.28
N HIS A 268 -14.55 9.68 1.53
CA HIS A 268 -15.91 10.21 1.61
C HIS A 268 -16.92 9.23 0.99
N ASN A 269 -18.15 9.20 1.54
CA ASN A 269 -19.22 8.28 1.13
C ASN A 269 -19.72 8.50 -0.31
N ASP A 270 -19.50 9.68 -0.87
CA ASP A 270 -19.89 10.07 -2.23
C ASP A 270 -18.79 9.81 -3.27
N ASN A 271 -17.75 9.08 -2.90
CA ASN A 271 -16.67 8.74 -3.83
C ASN A 271 -17.23 8.02 -5.07
N PRO A 272 -16.90 8.49 -6.30
CA PRO A 272 -17.49 7.98 -7.55
C PRO A 272 -17.20 6.50 -7.80
N LEU A 273 -16.13 5.96 -7.24
CA LEU A 273 -15.75 4.55 -7.38
C LEU A 273 -16.69 3.59 -6.62
N PHE A 274 -17.37 4.06 -5.55
CA PHE A 274 -18.27 3.21 -4.77
C PHE A 274 -19.53 2.80 -5.52
N ASN A 275 -19.88 3.53 -6.58
CA ASN A 275 -21.02 3.22 -7.44
C ASN A 275 -20.65 2.31 -8.64
N GLN A 276 -19.38 1.89 -8.75
CA GLN A 276 -18.91 1.06 -9.85
C GLN A 276 -18.86 -0.41 -9.42
N PRO A 277 -19.69 -1.31 -10.00
CA PRO A 277 -19.74 -2.72 -9.60
C PRO A 277 -18.45 -3.49 -9.89
N SER A 278 -17.61 -2.99 -10.80
CA SER A 278 -16.29 -3.55 -11.12
C SER A 278 -15.12 -2.86 -10.40
N ALA A 279 -15.42 -2.03 -9.38
CA ALA A 279 -14.41 -1.50 -8.46
C ALA A 279 -14.33 -2.38 -7.21
N TYR A 280 -13.20 -3.04 -7.02
CA TYR A 280 -12.90 -3.91 -5.87
C TYR A 280 -11.94 -3.16 -4.93
N ILE A 281 -12.47 -2.59 -3.85
CA ILE A 281 -11.73 -1.69 -2.95
C ILE A 281 -11.66 -2.29 -1.56
N THR A 282 -10.47 -2.36 -0.99
CA THR A 282 -10.20 -2.79 0.39
C THR A 282 -9.65 -1.62 1.22
N PRO A 283 -9.89 -1.61 2.56
CA PRO A 283 -9.64 -0.43 3.39
C PRO A 283 -8.18 -0.34 3.89
N HIS A 284 -7.21 -0.27 2.98
CA HIS A 284 -5.77 -0.11 3.22
C HIS A 284 -5.21 -1.21 4.15
N ILE A 285 -5.49 -2.47 3.82
CA ILE A 285 -5.14 -3.65 4.62
C ILE A 285 -4.11 -4.57 3.97
N ALA A 286 -3.60 -4.25 2.78
CA ALA A 286 -2.63 -5.08 2.08
C ALA A 286 -1.34 -5.36 2.89
N TRP A 287 -1.00 -4.46 3.82
CA TRP A 287 0.14 -4.57 4.74
C TRP A 287 -0.19 -5.29 6.05
N ALA A 288 -1.48 -5.47 6.40
CA ALA A 288 -1.95 -5.72 7.76
C ALA A 288 -1.93 -7.19 8.19
N THR A 289 -1.34 -8.11 7.42
CA THR A 289 -1.22 -9.50 7.87
C THR A 289 -0.42 -9.56 9.18
N ARG A 290 -0.73 -10.55 10.03
CA ARG A 290 -0.05 -10.75 11.31
C ARG A 290 1.46 -10.87 11.12
N GLU A 291 1.91 -11.64 10.16
CA GLU A 291 3.31 -11.87 9.86
C GLU A 291 4.04 -10.59 9.41
N ALA A 292 3.37 -9.73 8.63
CA ALA A 292 3.93 -8.44 8.24
C ALA A 292 4.04 -7.50 9.45
N ARG A 293 3.02 -7.46 10.33
CA ARG A 293 3.04 -6.66 11.55
C ARG A 293 4.06 -7.17 12.57
N GLU A 294 4.27 -8.48 12.68
CA GLU A 294 5.36 -9.06 13.50
C GLU A 294 6.74 -8.64 12.95
N ARG A 295 6.95 -8.66 11.62
CA ARG A 295 8.19 -8.13 11.01
C ARG A 295 8.37 -6.64 11.28
N LEU A 296 7.30 -5.84 11.17
CA LEU A 296 7.30 -4.42 11.48
C LEU A 296 7.77 -4.19 12.93
N MET A 297 7.19 -4.90 13.89
CA MET A 297 7.55 -4.79 15.30
C MET A 297 9.02 -5.15 15.55
N ASN A 298 9.52 -6.23 14.94
CA ASN A 298 10.91 -6.65 15.07
C ASN A 298 11.88 -5.59 14.52
N ILE A 299 11.59 -5.01 13.33
CA ILE A 299 12.41 -3.94 12.76
C ILE A 299 12.34 -2.69 13.65
N CYS A 300 11.17 -2.36 14.20
CA CYS A 300 11.00 -1.23 15.11
C CYS A 300 11.90 -1.40 16.36
N VAL A 301 11.88 -2.56 17.00
CA VAL A 301 12.76 -2.87 18.15
C VAL A 301 14.23 -2.70 17.78
N GLU A 302 14.66 -3.24 16.63
CA GLU A 302 16.04 -3.10 16.17
C GLU A 302 16.40 -1.64 15.84
N ASN A 303 15.52 -0.86 15.26
CA ASN A 303 15.74 0.58 15.02
C ASN A 303 15.98 1.33 16.33
N ILE A 304 15.19 1.03 17.38
CA ILE A 304 15.33 1.65 18.69
C ILE A 304 16.66 1.23 19.35
N LYS A 305 17.02 -0.06 19.32
CA LYS A 305 18.29 -0.55 19.84
C LYS A 305 19.47 0.15 19.18
N LYS A 306 19.48 0.18 17.84
CA LYS A 306 20.53 0.85 17.06
C LYS A 306 20.61 2.35 17.32
N PHE A 307 19.47 3.01 17.55
CA PHE A 307 19.47 4.41 17.97
C PHE A 307 20.11 4.60 19.35
N ILE A 308 19.79 3.75 20.34
CA ILE A 308 20.37 3.79 21.70
C ILE A 308 21.87 3.53 21.68
N GLU A 309 22.34 2.63 20.80
CA GLU A 309 23.76 2.32 20.57
C GLU A 309 24.52 3.46 19.85
N GLY A 310 23.82 4.47 19.32
CA GLY A 310 24.43 5.56 18.55
C GLY A 310 24.69 5.22 17.06
N GLU A 311 24.14 4.11 16.57
CA GLU A 311 24.28 3.61 15.20
C GLU A 311 22.91 3.50 14.49
N PRO A 312 22.11 4.59 14.38
CA PRO A 312 20.76 4.51 13.88
C PRO A 312 20.70 3.98 12.43
N GLN A 313 19.79 3.04 12.19
CA GLN A 313 19.54 2.43 10.88
C GLN A 313 18.15 2.81 10.35
N ASN A 314 17.88 2.53 9.05
CA ASN A 314 16.61 2.85 8.38
C ASN A 314 16.22 4.33 8.52
N ARG A 315 17.22 5.21 8.49
CA ARG A 315 17.01 6.68 8.55
C ARG A 315 16.38 7.16 7.24
N VAL A 316 15.51 8.16 7.34
CA VAL A 316 14.84 8.83 6.23
C VAL A 316 15.07 10.33 6.30
#